data_f1efe5b6ca5a52ca78c17678b4f7868b
#
_entry.id   f1efe5b6ca5a52ca78c17678b4f7868b
#
_cell.length_a   1.000
_cell.length_b   1.000
_cell.length_c   1.000
_cell.angle_alpha   90.00
_cell.angle_beta   90.00
_cell.angle_gamma   90.00
#
_symmetry.space_group_name_H-M   'P 1'
#
loop_
_entity.id
_entity.type
_entity.pdbx_description
1 polymer ?
#
loop_
_entity_poly.entity_id
_entity_poly.type
_entity_poly.pdbx_seq_one_letter_code
_entity_poly.pdbx_strand_id
1 'polypeptide(L)'
;MPHAFVWLGLLTAAAAVATWRARHYALRGNLLDQPGERRSHSVATPRGGGIAIVAVVLAAGAFLALRPSAGALWLGFLPGFLIVAGIGWWDDHRPLSPWLRLGVQGIAALALAAGAWGESGQVGPAVLAFGIAMVL
;
A
#
# COMPACT_ATOMS: atom_id res chain seq x y z
N MET A 1 6.29 -1.46 -28.66
CA MET A 1 5.16 -0.81 -27.96
C MET A 1 3.89 -1.69 -27.77
N PRO A 2 3.57 -2.73 -28.57
CA PRO A 2 2.34 -3.53 -28.38
C PRO A 2 2.27 -4.27 -27.04
N HIS A 3 3.42 -4.69 -26.48
CA HIS A 3 3.45 -5.40 -25.20
C HIS A 3 3.00 -4.55 -24.00
N ALA A 4 3.16 -3.21 -24.06
CA ALA A 4 2.73 -2.32 -22.97
C ALA A 4 1.21 -2.34 -22.76
N PHE A 5 0.44 -2.34 -23.87
CA PHE A 5 -1.02 -2.42 -23.79
C PHE A 5 -1.52 -3.78 -23.29
N VAL A 6 -0.81 -4.86 -23.65
CA VAL A 6 -1.12 -6.21 -23.14
C VAL A 6 -0.89 -6.27 -21.63
N TRP A 7 0.26 -5.77 -21.13
CA TRP A 7 0.55 -5.70 -19.71
C TRP A 7 -0.45 -4.82 -18.95
N LEU A 8 -0.80 -3.67 -19.51
CA LEU A 8 -1.81 -2.80 -18.91
C LEU A 8 -3.16 -3.51 -18.80
N GLY A 9 -3.60 -4.19 -19.85
CA GLY A 9 -4.83 -4.98 -19.84
C GLY A 9 -4.82 -6.08 -18.80
N LEU A 10 -3.72 -6.85 -18.69
CA LEU A 10 -3.56 -7.91 -17.72
C LEU A 10 -3.57 -7.38 -16.27
N LEU A 11 -2.86 -6.29 -15.99
CA LEU A 11 -2.83 -5.66 -14.68
C LEU A 11 -4.19 -5.10 -14.28
N THR A 12 -4.91 -4.49 -15.23
CA THR A 12 -6.28 -3.99 -15.00
C THR A 12 -7.24 -5.13 -14.69
N ALA A 13 -7.19 -6.22 -15.45
CA ALA A 13 -8.01 -7.40 -15.21
C ALA A 13 -7.69 -8.04 -13.85
N ALA A 14 -6.41 -8.18 -13.51
CA ALA A 14 -5.97 -8.68 -12.21
C ALA A 14 -6.46 -7.81 -11.05
N ALA A 15 -6.35 -6.48 -11.18
CA ALA A 15 -6.86 -5.53 -10.20
C ALA A 15 -8.38 -5.62 -10.04
N ALA A 16 -9.13 -5.75 -11.13
CA ALA A 16 -10.58 -5.91 -11.09
C ALA A 16 -11.01 -7.20 -10.36
N VAL A 17 -10.35 -8.32 -10.67
CA VAL A 17 -10.60 -9.61 -9.99
C VAL A 17 -10.24 -9.54 -8.51
N ALA A 18 -9.10 -8.92 -8.18
CA ALA A 18 -8.65 -8.75 -6.80
C ALA A 18 -9.64 -7.86 -6.01
N THR A 19 -10.11 -6.76 -6.60
CA THR A 19 -11.11 -5.88 -5.98
C THR A 19 -12.44 -6.58 -5.77
N TRP A 20 -12.90 -7.37 -6.74
CA TRP A 20 -14.12 -8.16 -6.61
C TRP A 20 -14.00 -9.18 -5.46
N ARG A 21 -12.86 -9.88 -5.35
CA ARG A 21 -12.59 -10.81 -4.25
C ARG A 21 -12.52 -10.11 -2.89
N ALA A 22 -11.83 -8.97 -2.81
CA ALA A 22 -11.74 -8.17 -1.58
C ALA A 22 -13.12 -7.71 -1.11
N ARG A 23 -13.97 -7.22 -2.03
CA ARG A 23 -15.36 -6.87 -1.73
C ARG A 23 -16.15 -8.07 -1.20
N HIS A 24 -16.00 -9.23 -1.83
CA HIS A 24 -16.70 -10.46 -1.40
C HIS A 24 -16.25 -10.91 0.00
N TYR A 25 -14.96 -10.81 0.29
CA TYR A 25 -14.40 -11.06 1.62
C TYR A 25 -14.97 -10.09 2.66
N ALA A 26 -14.98 -8.80 2.38
CA ALA A 26 -15.50 -7.79 3.29
C ALA A 26 -17.00 -8.02 3.62
N LEU A 27 -17.80 -8.33 2.61
CA LEU A 27 -19.22 -8.64 2.78
C LEU A 27 -19.44 -9.90 3.63
N ARG A 28 -18.66 -10.97 3.40
CA ARG A 28 -18.75 -12.21 4.17
C ARG A 28 -18.24 -12.07 5.60
N GLY A 29 -17.22 -11.24 5.80
CA GLY A 29 -16.62 -10.96 7.11
C GLY A 29 -17.35 -9.87 7.91
N ASN A 30 -18.47 -9.34 7.42
CA ASN A 30 -19.20 -8.22 8.05
C ASN A 30 -18.31 -6.98 8.28
N LEU A 31 -17.25 -6.82 7.46
CA LEU A 31 -16.35 -5.67 7.50
C LEU A 31 -17.01 -4.48 6.79
N LEU A 32 -18.04 -3.94 7.42
CA LEU A 32 -18.82 -2.84 6.88
C LEU A 32 -18.54 -1.56 7.69
N ASP A 33 -18.36 -0.47 6.97
CA ASP A 33 -18.32 0.87 7.55
C ASP A 33 -19.75 1.38 7.68
N GLN A 34 -20.23 1.48 8.92
CA GLN A 34 -21.59 1.95 9.18
C GLN A 34 -21.67 3.47 8.97
N PRO A 35 -22.81 3.96 8.42
CA PRO A 35 -23.08 5.40 8.34
C PRO A 35 -22.99 6.05 9.72
N GLY A 36 -22.44 7.26 9.79
CA GLY A 36 -22.34 8.03 11.03
C GLY A 36 -22.30 9.54 10.74
N GLU A 37 -22.58 10.37 11.73
CA GLU A 37 -22.69 11.83 11.59
C GLU A 37 -21.47 12.54 10.98
N ARG A 38 -20.29 11.91 11.06
CA ARG A 38 -19.01 12.43 10.50
C ARG A 38 -18.60 11.73 9.20
N ARG A 39 -19.49 10.95 8.58
CA ARG A 39 -19.18 10.15 7.39
C ARG A 39 -20.04 10.59 6.22
N SER A 40 -19.43 10.61 5.03
CA SER A 40 -20.07 11.12 3.81
C SER A 40 -21.03 10.14 3.13
N HIS A 41 -21.14 8.88 3.64
CA HIS A 41 -22.01 7.88 3.02
C HIS A 41 -23.22 7.57 3.91
N SER A 42 -24.37 7.46 3.26
CA SER A 42 -25.66 7.11 3.88
C SER A 42 -25.92 5.61 3.93
N VAL A 43 -25.09 4.79 3.29
CA VAL A 43 -25.23 3.32 3.18
C VAL A 43 -23.95 2.66 3.71
N ALA A 44 -24.11 1.52 4.40
CA ALA A 44 -22.98 0.72 4.87
C ALA A 44 -22.09 0.28 3.68
N THR A 45 -20.81 0.63 3.74
CA THR A 45 -19.84 0.36 2.67
C THR A 45 -18.83 -0.69 3.09
N PRO A 46 -18.46 -1.65 2.20
CA PRO A 46 -17.43 -2.64 2.53
C PRO A 46 -16.08 -1.98 2.79
N ARG A 47 -15.45 -2.33 3.93
CA ARG A 47 -14.06 -1.96 4.25
C ARG A 47 -13.08 -2.89 3.54
N GLY A 48 -11.80 -2.50 3.50
CA GLY A 48 -10.73 -3.37 2.99
C GLY A 48 -10.57 -3.34 1.47
N GLY A 49 -11.17 -2.38 0.76
CA GLY A 49 -10.97 -2.20 -0.69
C GLY A 49 -9.51 -2.03 -1.09
N GLY A 50 -8.69 -1.49 -0.18
CA GLY A 50 -7.25 -1.32 -0.39
C GLY A 50 -6.45 -2.62 -0.51
N ILE A 51 -6.95 -3.77 -0.02
CA ILE A 51 -6.21 -5.04 -0.06
C ILE A 51 -5.89 -5.50 -1.49
N ALA A 52 -6.78 -5.20 -2.44
CA ALA A 52 -6.56 -5.50 -3.85
C ALA A 52 -5.41 -4.68 -4.44
N ILE A 53 -5.36 -3.40 -4.11
CA ILE A 53 -4.28 -2.48 -4.52
C ILE A 53 -2.96 -2.94 -3.90
N VAL A 54 -2.96 -3.25 -2.61
CA VAL A 54 -1.79 -3.76 -1.88
C VAL A 54 -1.24 -5.03 -2.54
N ALA A 55 -2.09 -6.00 -2.86
CA ALA A 55 -1.67 -7.25 -3.50
C ALA A 55 -1.01 -7.00 -4.87
N VAL A 56 -1.59 -6.14 -5.69
CA VAL A 56 -1.05 -5.81 -7.02
C VAL A 56 0.28 -5.06 -6.91
N VAL A 57 0.36 -4.07 -6.02
CA VAL A 57 1.60 -3.28 -5.81
C VAL A 57 2.72 -4.15 -5.26
N LEU A 58 2.44 -5.02 -4.30
CA LEU A 58 3.44 -5.96 -3.76
C LEU A 58 3.92 -6.96 -4.83
N ALA A 59 3.00 -7.51 -5.62
CA ALA A 59 3.37 -8.44 -6.69
C ALA A 59 4.21 -7.76 -7.77
N ALA A 60 3.81 -6.58 -8.22
CA ALA A 60 4.56 -5.79 -9.19
C ALA A 60 5.92 -5.34 -8.65
N GLY A 61 5.95 -4.84 -7.41
CA GLY A 61 7.17 -4.41 -6.75
C GLY A 61 8.15 -5.55 -6.52
N ALA A 62 7.67 -6.73 -6.08
CA ALA A 62 8.49 -7.93 -5.94
C ALA A 62 9.08 -8.37 -7.28
N PHE A 63 8.27 -8.38 -8.35
CA PHE A 63 8.74 -8.69 -9.69
C PHE A 63 9.84 -7.73 -10.16
N LEU A 64 9.71 -6.44 -9.88
CA LEU A 64 10.71 -5.43 -10.24
C LEU A 64 11.97 -5.55 -9.37
N ALA A 65 11.81 -5.83 -8.08
CA ALA A 65 12.93 -6.02 -7.15
C ALA A 65 13.80 -7.25 -7.46
N LEU A 66 13.22 -8.26 -8.12
CA LEU A 66 13.95 -9.46 -8.57
C LEU A 66 14.74 -9.24 -9.88
N ARG A 67 14.64 -8.06 -10.50
CA ARG A 67 15.41 -7.76 -11.71
C ARG A 67 16.87 -7.49 -11.36
N PRO A 68 17.83 -7.89 -12.21
CA PRO A 68 19.26 -7.60 -11.98
C PRO A 68 19.60 -6.12 -11.88
N SER A 69 18.73 -5.25 -12.45
CA SER A 69 18.85 -3.79 -12.41
C SER A 69 18.10 -3.15 -11.25
N ALA A 70 17.53 -3.95 -10.33
CA ALA A 70 16.81 -3.41 -9.19
C ALA A 70 17.78 -2.74 -8.23
N GLY A 71 17.51 -1.47 -7.92
CA GLY A 71 18.31 -0.69 -7.00
C GLY A 71 17.91 -0.87 -5.54
N ALA A 72 18.69 -0.26 -4.64
CA ALA A 72 18.47 -0.32 -3.19
C ALA A 72 17.12 0.25 -2.74
N LEU A 73 16.51 1.11 -3.55
CA LEU A 73 15.19 1.69 -3.27
C LEU A 73 14.13 0.62 -3.02
N TRP A 74 14.15 -0.49 -3.75
CA TRP A 74 13.19 -1.59 -3.58
C TRP A 74 13.33 -2.30 -2.23
N LEU A 75 14.54 -2.34 -1.66
CA LEU A 75 14.79 -2.90 -0.33
C LEU A 75 14.15 -2.08 0.79
N GLY A 76 13.98 -0.78 0.58
CA GLY A 76 13.24 0.09 1.51
C GLY A 76 11.74 0.14 1.22
N PHE A 77 11.38 0.23 -0.06
CA PHE A 77 10.00 0.38 -0.49
C PHE A 77 9.11 -0.81 -0.12
N LEU A 78 9.52 -2.03 -0.47
CA LEU A 78 8.69 -3.22 -0.24
C LEU A 78 8.40 -3.48 1.24
N PRO A 79 9.41 -3.48 2.15
CA PRO A 79 9.13 -3.63 3.58
C PRO A 79 8.30 -2.49 4.14
N GLY A 80 8.60 -1.24 3.77
CA GLY A 80 7.85 -0.07 4.21
C GLY A 80 6.38 -0.15 3.78
N PHE A 81 6.13 -0.48 2.51
CA PHE A 81 4.79 -0.65 1.98
C PHE A 81 4.03 -1.80 2.67
N LEU A 82 4.69 -2.93 2.93
CA LEU A 82 4.11 -4.07 3.64
C LEU A 82 3.72 -3.71 5.08
N ILE A 83 4.55 -2.94 5.78
CA ILE A 83 4.29 -2.46 7.13
C ILE A 83 3.05 -1.56 7.16
N VAL A 84 2.96 -0.57 6.24
CA VAL A 84 1.79 0.33 6.15
C VAL A 84 0.53 -0.45 5.78
N ALA A 85 0.62 -1.37 4.83
CA ALA A 85 -0.51 -2.21 4.46
C ALA A 85 -0.98 -3.10 5.60
N GLY A 86 -0.05 -3.67 6.35
CA GLY A 86 -0.34 -4.52 7.51
C GLY A 86 -1.03 -3.76 8.64
N ILE A 87 -0.54 -2.55 8.98
CA ILE A 87 -1.19 -1.74 10.01
C ILE A 87 -2.57 -1.25 9.57
N GLY A 88 -2.74 -0.88 8.30
CA GLY A 88 -4.04 -0.51 7.73
C GLY A 88 -5.04 -1.65 7.77
N TRP A 89 -4.61 -2.86 7.38
CA TRP A 89 -5.46 -4.06 7.48
C TRP A 89 -5.85 -4.37 8.93
N TRP A 90 -4.93 -4.20 9.88
CA TRP A 90 -5.22 -4.40 11.30
C TRP A 90 -6.21 -3.35 11.82
N ASP A 91 -6.04 -2.07 11.48
CA ASP A 91 -6.94 -0.98 11.86
C ASP A 91 -8.37 -1.18 11.32
N ASP A 92 -8.51 -1.78 10.13
CA ASP A 92 -9.83 -2.14 9.57
C ASP A 92 -10.57 -3.19 10.42
N HIS A 93 -9.84 -4.09 11.10
CA HIS A 93 -10.42 -5.14 11.92
C HIS A 93 -10.55 -4.74 13.40
N ARG A 94 -9.61 -3.93 13.91
CA ARG A 94 -9.56 -3.44 15.28
C ARG A 94 -9.07 -2.01 15.29
N PRO A 95 -9.89 -1.04 15.75
CA PRO A 95 -9.48 0.36 15.81
C PRO A 95 -8.19 0.52 16.61
N LEU A 96 -7.18 1.09 16.00
CA LEU A 96 -5.87 1.34 16.58
C LEU A 96 -5.75 2.79 17.05
N SER A 97 -4.87 3.03 18.01
CA SER A 97 -4.58 4.39 18.45
C SER A 97 -3.90 5.20 17.33
N PRO A 98 -4.19 6.49 17.18
CA PRO A 98 -3.54 7.34 16.19
C PRO A 98 -2.01 7.38 16.34
N TRP A 99 -1.52 7.32 17.57
CA TRP A 99 -0.09 7.32 17.86
C TRP A 99 0.63 6.07 17.39
N LEU A 100 -0.02 4.89 17.52
CA LEU A 100 0.53 3.65 17.00
C LEU A 100 0.62 3.70 15.48
N ARG A 101 -0.44 4.19 14.80
CA ARG A 101 -0.42 4.34 13.34
C ARG A 101 0.69 5.29 12.89
N LEU A 102 0.81 6.44 13.54
CA LEU A 102 1.87 7.42 13.23
C LEU A 102 3.27 6.81 13.43
N GLY A 103 3.48 6.08 14.53
CA GLY A 103 4.76 5.41 14.79
C GLY A 103 5.12 4.38 13.72
N VAL A 104 4.16 3.55 13.31
CA VAL A 104 4.37 2.53 12.26
C VAL A 104 4.60 3.18 10.90
N GLN A 105 3.87 4.23 10.56
CA GLN A 105 4.11 5.02 9.34
C GLN A 105 5.50 5.67 9.35
N GLY A 106 5.95 6.18 10.51
CA GLY A 106 7.31 6.69 10.67
C GLY A 106 8.40 5.65 10.39
N ILE A 107 8.22 4.41 10.89
CA ILE A 107 9.14 3.30 10.60
C ILE A 107 9.15 2.97 9.11
N ALA A 108 7.99 2.92 8.47
CA ALA A 108 7.89 2.66 7.04
C ALA A 108 8.55 3.77 6.20
N ALA A 109 8.36 5.03 6.61
CA ALA A 109 9.00 6.18 5.97
C ALA A 109 10.53 6.15 6.11
N LEU A 110 11.04 5.72 7.28
CA LEU A 110 12.49 5.52 7.48
C LEU A 110 13.05 4.40 6.60
N ALA A 111 12.31 3.30 6.43
CA ALA A 111 12.72 2.22 5.54
C ALA A 111 12.83 2.71 4.07
N LEU A 112 11.87 3.49 3.60
CA LEU A 112 11.90 4.09 2.27
C LEU A 112 13.07 5.07 2.12
N ALA A 113 13.30 5.92 3.12
CA ALA A 113 14.41 6.87 3.14
C ALA A 113 15.77 6.16 3.11
N ALA A 114 15.92 5.06 3.85
CA ALA A 114 17.14 4.24 3.83
C ALA A 114 17.38 3.62 2.44
N GLY A 115 16.32 3.13 1.78
CA GLY A 115 16.40 2.64 0.40
C GLY A 115 16.81 3.74 -0.59
N ALA A 116 16.24 4.92 -0.47
CA ALA A 116 16.56 6.08 -1.31
C ALA A 116 18.01 6.56 -1.11
N TRP A 117 18.50 6.51 0.12
CA TRP A 117 19.92 6.79 0.40
C TRP A 117 20.82 5.74 -0.24
N GLY A 118 20.52 4.45 -0.05
CA GLY A 118 21.29 3.35 -0.66
C GLY A 118 21.36 3.44 -2.19
N GLU A 119 20.32 3.97 -2.83
CA GLU A 119 20.27 4.17 -4.27
C GLU A 119 21.13 5.36 -4.72
N SER A 120 21.00 6.49 -4.06
CA SER A 120 21.59 7.77 -4.50
C SER A 120 22.90 8.13 -3.81
N GLY A 121 23.18 7.56 -2.65
CA GLY A 121 24.28 7.98 -1.76
C GLY A 121 24.14 9.42 -1.23
N GLN A 122 22.99 10.05 -1.41
CA GLN A 122 22.74 11.44 -1.04
C GLN A 122 21.62 11.57 0.00
N VAL A 123 21.77 12.52 0.91
CA VAL A 123 20.78 12.77 1.98
C VAL A 123 19.51 13.42 1.43
N GLY A 124 19.62 14.28 0.41
CA GLY A 124 18.50 15.02 -0.15
C GLY A 124 17.33 14.14 -0.60
N PRO A 125 17.55 13.14 -1.48
CA PRO A 125 16.49 12.20 -1.89
C PRO A 125 15.90 11.41 -0.72
N ALA A 126 16.71 11.03 0.27
CA ALA A 126 16.25 10.31 1.45
C ALA A 126 15.31 11.18 2.32
N VAL A 127 15.66 12.43 2.55
CA VAL A 127 14.81 13.39 3.29
C VAL A 127 13.50 13.66 2.56
N LEU A 128 13.54 13.81 1.23
CA LEU A 128 12.33 13.98 0.42
C LEU A 128 11.44 12.73 0.48
N ALA A 129 12.02 11.55 0.34
CA ALA A 129 11.28 10.28 0.44
C ALA A 129 10.60 10.13 1.81
N PHE A 130 11.31 10.43 2.90
CA PHE A 130 10.75 10.43 4.25
C PHE A 130 9.60 11.44 4.39
N GLY A 131 9.81 12.68 3.96
CA GLY A 131 8.81 13.75 4.05
C GLY A 131 7.53 13.42 3.28
N ILE A 132 7.65 12.94 2.05
CA ILE A 132 6.50 12.52 1.22
C ILE A 132 5.76 11.35 1.89
N ALA A 133 6.47 10.34 2.37
CA ALA A 133 5.87 9.17 3.00
C ALA A 133 5.15 9.50 4.34
N MET A 134 5.53 10.58 5.02
CA MET A 134 4.86 11.02 6.25
C MET A 134 3.60 11.86 6.01
N VAL A 135 3.44 12.43 4.81
CA VAL A 135 2.29 13.29 4.46
C VAL A 135 1.17 12.49 3.79
N LEU A 136 1.49 11.38 3.12
CA LEU A 136 0.52 10.49 2.46
C LEU A 136 -0.13 9.53 3.46
#